data_ce2d7c99cca73f2d95327124b8f1a9c8
#
_entry.id   ce2d7c99cca73f2d95327124b8f1a9c8
#
_cell.length_a   1.000
_cell.length_b   1.000
_cell.length_c   1.000
_cell.angle_alpha   90.00
_cell.angle_beta   90.00
_cell.angle_gamma   90.00
#
_symmetry.space_group_name_H-M   'P 1'
#
loop_
_entity.id
_entity.type
_entity.pdbx_description
1 polymer ?
#
loop_
_entity_poly.entity_id
_entity_poly.type
_entity_poly.pdbx_seq_one_letter_code
_entity_poly.pdbx_strand_id
1 'polypeptide(L)'
;MLQVARILIINSLTEVECAGAGNVKEHALHDFQSRVFSGFDDRMPRESNHLFASKHHILNSRGVPYDATRYEAENIGLFKGANHRFATLGHDPVLGLVFGTSNIMTNSITCVKDTNVFGIGARIPATYSVSYDAFGKNPQIGAPAGTVEMLVAAGRRVVSEPDAAAAALIKQLIHIGTDLYTPCGIQIPFANLILDKTHTEALTKYVSTGDVLKVGAQAGMTALINWLIAALHGCTLIFKDDGSDYCTEMYQARTKKIILLSDTIATSSSVIRALIKENPECLDLGGAAILIYRLFSDVRFIAKLKEEYVQSELNKIYDERARGLL
;
A
#
# COMPACT_ATOMS: atom_id res chain seq x y z
N MET A 1 -12.25 -19.17 -14.10
CA MET A 1 -13.21 -18.76 -13.04
C MET A 1 -12.50 -18.16 -11.81
N LEU A 2 -11.57 -18.85 -11.15
CA LEU A 2 -10.87 -18.33 -9.96
C LEU A 2 -10.16 -16.99 -10.20
N GLN A 3 -9.46 -16.83 -11.32
CA GLN A 3 -8.79 -15.57 -11.67
C GLN A 3 -9.76 -14.41 -11.90
N VAL A 4 -10.93 -14.67 -12.48
CA VAL A 4 -11.97 -13.64 -12.66
C VAL A 4 -12.61 -13.26 -11.32
N ALA A 5 -12.89 -14.24 -10.45
CA ALA A 5 -13.40 -13.98 -9.10
C ALA A 5 -12.43 -13.12 -8.28
N ARG A 6 -11.12 -13.35 -8.38
CA ARG A 6 -10.08 -12.53 -7.77
C ARG A 6 -10.22 -11.05 -8.15
N ILE A 7 -10.39 -10.75 -9.43
CA ILE A 7 -10.52 -9.36 -9.91
C ILE A 7 -11.73 -8.68 -9.27
N LEU A 8 -12.85 -9.39 -9.18
CA LEU A 8 -14.05 -8.87 -8.53
C LEU A 8 -13.83 -8.57 -7.05
N ILE A 9 -13.17 -9.49 -6.33
CA ILE A 9 -12.87 -9.34 -4.89
C ILE A 9 -11.91 -8.16 -4.67
N ILE A 10 -10.78 -8.11 -5.37
CA ILE A 10 -9.80 -7.05 -5.17
C ILE A 10 -10.39 -5.69 -5.52
N ASN A 11 -11.10 -5.58 -6.65
CA ASN A 11 -11.71 -4.31 -7.02
C ASN A 11 -12.77 -3.88 -6.00
N SER A 12 -13.57 -4.80 -5.45
CA SER A 12 -14.53 -4.44 -4.39
C SER A 12 -13.87 -3.97 -3.09
N LEU A 13 -12.68 -4.50 -2.78
CA LEU A 13 -11.91 -4.10 -1.59
C LEU A 13 -11.15 -2.80 -1.79
N THR A 14 -10.70 -2.51 -3.01
CA THR A 14 -9.82 -1.38 -3.33
C THR A 14 -10.52 -0.25 -4.10
N GLU A 15 -11.78 -0.44 -4.52
CA GLU A 15 -12.56 0.60 -5.21
C GLU A 15 -12.82 1.75 -4.23
N VAL A 16 -12.21 2.91 -4.53
CA VAL A 16 -12.50 4.16 -3.84
C VAL A 16 -13.76 4.72 -4.48
N GLU A 17 -14.84 4.82 -3.71
CA GLU A 17 -16.03 5.49 -4.20
C GLU A 17 -15.74 6.98 -4.32
N CYS A 18 -15.57 7.46 -5.55
CA CYS A 18 -15.42 8.88 -5.89
C CYS A 18 -16.76 9.63 -5.77
N ALA A 19 -17.49 9.46 -4.67
CA ALA A 19 -18.68 10.25 -4.40
C ALA A 19 -18.39 11.22 -3.27
N GLY A 20 -18.65 12.49 -3.49
CA GLY A 20 -18.33 13.59 -2.60
C GLY A 20 -18.79 13.37 -1.16
N ALA A 21 -18.02 13.95 -0.22
CA ALA A 21 -18.25 13.99 1.22
C ALA A 21 -18.32 12.61 1.92
N GLY A 22 -17.14 12.04 2.22
CA GLY A 22 -17.05 10.93 3.17
C GLY A 22 -17.32 9.57 2.53
N ASN A 23 -16.26 8.92 2.10
CA ASN A 23 -16.31 7.53 1.64
C ASN A 23 -16.84 6.63 2.76
N VAL A 24 -17.78 5.72 2.46
CA VAL A 24 -18.36 4.76 3.42
C VAL A 24 -17.26 3.95 4.15
N LYS A 25 -16.17 3.61 3.45
CA LYS A 25 -15.02 2.90 4.05
C LYS A 25 -14.21 3.78 5.00
N GLU A 26 -14.01 5.04 4.67
CA GLU A 26 -13.38 6.03 5.54
C GLU A 26 -14.20 6.23 6.83
N HIS A 27 -15.51 6.40 6.71
CA HIS A 27 -16.42 6.49 7.86
C HIS A 27 -16.41 5.21 8.68
N ALA A 28 -16.42 4.03 8.07
CA ALA A 28 -16.37 2.76 8.78
C ALA A 28 -15.05 2.58 9.56
N LEU A 29 -13.93 3.03 9.03
CA LEU A 29 -12.63 3.02 9.72
C LEU A 29 -12.57 4.05 10.85
N HIS A 30 -13.11 5.24 10.65
CA HIS A 30 -13.25 6.24 11.71
C HIS A 30 -14.20 5.78 12.83
N ASP A 31 -15.31 5.12 12.48
CA ASP A 31 -16.21 4.50 13.43
C ASP A 31 -15.55 3.34 14.17
N PHE A 32 -14.77 2.51 13.48
CA PHE A 32 -13.96 1.47 14.10
C PHE A 32 -12.95 2.07 15.08
N GLN A 33 -12.22 3.11 14.66
CA GLN A 33 -11.29 3.84 15.52
C GLN A 33 -11.99 4.38 16.75
N SER A 34 -13.14 5.05 16.60
CA SER A 34 -13.89 5.59 17.72
C SER A 34 -14.43 4.49 18.65
N ARG A 35 -14.86 3.35 18.13
CA ARG A 35 -15.30 2.20 18.95
C ARG A 35 -14.15 1.53 19.71
N VAL A 36 -13.00 1.34 19.07
CA VAL A 36 -11.81 0.76 19.72
C VAL A 36 -11.33 1.64 20.87
N PHE A 37 -11.44 2.96 20.72
CA PHE A 37 -10.94 3.91 21.71
C PHE A 37 -12.04 4.50 22.64
N SER A 38 -13.33 4.30 22.36
CA SER A 38 -14.45 4.82 23.19
C SER A 38 -14.73 4.03 24.46
N GLY A 39 -14.07 2.89 24.66
CA GLY A 39 -14.18 2.10 25.90
C GLY A 39 -13.41 2.68 27.10
N PHE A 40 -12.78 3.82 26.93
CA PHE A 40 -12.00 4.50 27.96
C PHE A 40 -12.76 5.73 28.47
N ASP A 41 -13.00 5.76 29.77
CA ASP A 41 -13.85 6.69 30.54
C ASP A 41 -13.70 8.16 30.12
N ASP A 42 -14.85 8.83 29.88
CA ASP A 42 -15.00 10.25 29.48
C ASP A 42 -14.56 11.26 30.56
N ARG A 43 -14.07 10.83 31.71
CA ARG A 43 -13.70 11.68 32.85
C ARG A 43 -12.23 12.13 32.78
N MET A 44 -11.89 12.95 31.80
CA MET A 44 -10.56 13.53 31.68
C MET A 44 -10.27 14.71 32.59
N PRO A 45 -9.11 14.75 33.28
CA PRO A 45 -8.59 16.00 33.80
C PRO A 45 -8.18 16.91 32.64
N ARG A 46 -8.68 18.15 32.63
CA ARG A 46 -8.40 19.17 31.61
C ARG A 46 -6.99 19.76 31.80
N GLU A 47 -5.94 19.00 31.54
CA GLU A 47 -4.57 19.53 31.52
C GLU A 47 -4.11 19.75 30.09
N SER A 48 -4.33 20.97 29.60
CA SER A 48 -4.17 21.36 28.20
C SER A 48 -2.77 21.81 27.78
N ASN A 49 -1.76 21.84 28.64
CA ASN A 49 -0.50 22.52 28.35
C ASN A 49 0.77 21.65 28.47
N HIS A 50 0.69 20.34 28.43
CA HIS A 50 1.88 19.53 28.51
C HIS A 50 2.39 19.11 27.12
N LEU A 51 3.71 19.21 26.93
CA LEU A 51 4.50 18.71 25.81
C LEU A 51 4.29 17.21 25.52
N PHE A 52 3.52 16.51 26.36
CA PHE A 52 3.27 15.09 26.28
C PHE A 52 1.77 14.81 26.31
N ALA A 53 1.24 14.24 25.25
CA ALA A 53 -0.11 13.71 25.26
C ALA A 53 -0.21 12.63 26.35
N SER A 54 -1.14 12.77 27.31
CA SER A 54 -1.44 11.67 28.22
C SER A 54 -1.94 10.45 27.41
N LYS A 55 -1.75 9.24 27.93
CA LYS A 55 -2.33 8.03 27.33
C LYS A 55 -3.81 8.21 27.02
N HIS A 56 -4.52 8.84 27.90
CA HIS A 56 -5.92 9.16 27.80
C HIS A 56 -6.22 10.11 26.63
N HIS A 57 -5.39 11.14 26.42
CA HIS A 57 -5.51 12.03 25.28
C HIS A 57 -5.23 11.30 23.95
N ILE A 58 -4.22 10.44 23.91
CA ILE A 58 -3.92 9.62 22.75
C ILE A 58 -5.12 8.76 22.34
N LEU A 59 -5.78 8.14 23.30
CA LEU A 59 -6.91 7.24 23.07
C LEU A 59 -8.20 7.99 22.70
N ASN A 60 -8.48 9.12 23.34
CA ASN A 60 -9.76 9.82 23.22
C ASN A 60 -9.78 10.97 22.22
N SER A 61 -8.63 11.47 21.73
CA SER A 61 -8.63 12.49 20.69
C SER A 61 -9.18 11.93 19.38
N ARG A 62 -10.12 12.64 18.75
CA ARG A 62 -10.76 12.20 17.49
C ARG A 62 -9.84 12.29 16.28
N GLY A 63 -8.76 13.07 16.34
CA GLY A 63 -7.81 13.29 15.25
C GLY A 63 -6.38 13.01 15.69
N VAL A 64 -5.48 13.21 14.77
CA VAL A 64 -4.03 13.19 15.01
C VAL A 64 -3.48 14.62 15.00
N PRO A 65 -2.43 14.93 15.77
CA PRO A 65 -1.95 16.32 15.88
C PRO A 65 -1.43 16.88 14.55
N TYR A 66 -0.96 16.06 13.66
CA TYR A 66 -0.43 16.50 12.36
C TYR A 66 -1.52 16.74 11.29
N ASP A 67 -2.81 16.53 11.61
CA ASP A 67 -3.96 17.04 10.86
C ASP A 67 -4.31 18.50 11.24
N ALA A 68 -3.54 19.12 12.12
CA ALA A 68 -3.74 20.50 12.49
C ALA A 68 -3.56 21.41 11.28
N THR A 69 -4.62 22.06 10.84
CA THR A 69 -4.61 22.98 9.68
C THR A 69 -4.97 24.41 10.07
N ARG A 70 -5.33 24.66 11.33
CA ARG A 70 -5.92 25.93 11.76
C ARG A 70 -4.92 26.89 12.38
N TYR A 71 -5.17 28.15 12.11
CA TYR A 71 -4.82 29.40 12.76
C TYR A 71 -3.41 29.94 12.51
N GLU A 72 -2.33 29.31 12.93
CA GLU A 72 -0.98 29.87 12.71
C GLU A 72 -0.28 29.27 11.49
N ALA A 73 -0.77 28.15 10.99
CA ALA A 73 -0.24 27.53 9.78
C ALA A 73 -0.34 28.46 8.54
N GLU A 74 -1.38 29.27 8.44
CA GLU A 74 -1.55 30.26 7.39
C GLU A 74 -0.51 31.37 7.50
N ASN A 75 -0.20 31.83 8.72
CA ASN A 75 0.78 32.89 8.99
C ASN A 75 2.22 32.41 8.79
N ILE A 76 2.50 31.13 9.07
CA ILE A 76 3.84 30.53 8.92
C ILE A 76 4.07 30.05 7.47
N GLY A 77 3.03 29.96 6.66
CA GLY A 77 3.12 29.51 5.26
C GLY A 77 3.43 28.01 5.08
N LEU A 78 3.29 27.20 6.13
CA LEU A 78 3.63 25.77 6.11
C LEU A 78 2.87 24.99 5.04
N PHE A 79 1.60 25.35 4.81
CA PHE A 79 0.72 24.64 3.86
C PHE A 79 0.37 25.45 2.62
N LYS A 80 1.03 26.61 2.42
CA LYS A 80 0.71 27.51 1.31
C LYS A 80 0.80 26.77 -0.03
N GLY A 81 -0.35 26.68 -0.70
CA GLY A 81 -0.46 26.15 -2.06
C GLY A 81 -0.61 24.63 -2.19
N ALA A 82 -0.69 23.87 -1.09
CA ALA A 82 -0.92 22.43 -1.13
C ALA A 82 -1.71 21.92 0.09
N ASN A 83 -2.26 20.71 -0.02
CA ASN A 83 -2.89 20.04 1.11
C ASN A 83 -1.84 19.74 2.21
N HIS A 84 -2.20 19.90 3.48
CA HIS A 84 -1.32 19.66 4.64
C HIS A 84 -0.71 18.24 4.64
N ARG A 85 -1.39 17.26 4.07
CA ARG A 85 -0.92 15.88 3.95
C ARG A 85 0.41 15.76 3.23
N PHE A 86 0.65 16.60 2.22
CA PHE A 86 1.89 16.61 1.45
C PHE A 86 3.01 17.43 2.08
N ALA A 87 2.70 18.16 3.14
CA ALA A 87 3.65 18.96 3.89
C ALA A 87 4.10 18.28 5.19
N THR A 88 3.35 17.31 5.70
CA THR A 88 3.60 16.67 7.01
C THR A 88 4.19 15.28 6.86
N LEU A 89 5.16 14.94 7.71
CA LEU A 89 5.78 13.61 7.72
C LEU A 89 4.89 12.54 8.35
N GLY A 90 3.86 12.94 9.12
CA GLY A 90 2.90 12.02 9.70
C GLY A 90 2.07 11.23 8.67
N HIS A 91 1.83 11.82 7.50
CA HIS A 91 1.10 11.18 6.39
C HIS A 91 1.98 10.39 5.40
N ASP A 92 3.31 10.40 5.60
CA ASP A 92 4.18 9.53 4.81
C ASP A 92 4.00 8.07 5.24
N PRO A 93 3.81 7.11 4.32
CA PRO A 93 3.51 5.72 4.69
C PRO A 93 4.64 5.02 5.45
N VAL A 94 5.88 5.47 5.34
CA VAL A 94 7.04 4.91 6.04
C VAL A 94 7.50 5.83 7.16
N LEU A 95 7.78 7.10 6.85
CA LEU A 95 8.21 8.07 7.85
C LEU A 95 7.13 8.35 8.88
N GLY A 96 5.87 8.25 8.50
CA GLY A 96 4.73 8.39 9.41
C GLY A 96 4.71 7.38 10.54
N LEU A 97 5.26 6.18 10.36
CA LEU A 97 5.40 5.22 11.45
C LEU A 97 6.31 5.76 12.57
N VAL A 98 7.32 6.56 12.22
CA VAL A 98 8.23 7.19 13.21
C VAL A 98 7.71 8.56 13.61
N PHE A 99 7.59 9.48 12.65
CA PHE A 99 7.21 10.87 12.93
C PHE A 99 5.76 11.01 13.37
N GLY A 100 4.82 10.31 12.72
CA GLY A 100 3.40 10.35 13.08
C GLY A 100 3.16 9.78 14.46
N THR A 101 3.73 8.61 14.77
CA THR A 101 3.64 8.02 16.12
C THR A 101 4.26 8.93 17.16
N SER A 102 5.45 9.50 16.90
CA SER A 102 6.11 10.43 17.81
C SER A 102 5.29 11.71 18.00
N ASN A 103 4.73 12.25 16.93
CA ASN A 103 3.86 13.42 16.98
C ASN A 103 2.61 13.18 17.82
N ILE A 104 1.98 12.01 17.70
CA ILE A 104 0.83 11.63 18.54
C ILE A 104 1.22 11.57 20.01
N MET A 105 2.40 11.02 20.33
CA MET A 105 2.88 10.90 21.70
C MET A 105 3.27 12.24 22.32
N THR A 106 3.67 13.22 21.53
CA THR A 106 4.24 14.50 22.01
C THR A 106 3.35 15.71 21.71
N ASN A 107 2.13 15.52 21.20
CA ASN A 107 1.27 16.61 20.73
C ASN A 107 2.03 17.61 19.85
N SER A 108 2.62 17.10 18.78
CA SER A 108 3.40 17.91 17.85
C SER A 108 3.03 17.59 16.41
N ILE A 109 3.47 18.44 15.50
CA ILE A 109 3.40 18.24 14.06
C ILE A 109 4.80 18.40 13.48
N THR A 110 5.21 17.49 12.62
CA THR A 110 6.49 17.59 11.90
C THR A 110 6.21 17.79 10.43
N CYS A 111 6.58 18.98 9.93
CA CYS A 111 6.44 19.36 8.54
C CYS A 111 7.79 19.34 7.84
N VAL A 112 7.78 19.29 6.52
CA VAL A 112 8.98 19.49 5.70
C VAL A 112 9.11 20.98 5.38
N LYS A 113 10.26 21.56 5.76
CA LYS A 113 10.58 22.97 5.50
C LYS A 113 11.71 23.07 4.50
N ASP A 114 11.51 23.92 3.49
CA ASP A 114 12.57 24.29 2.57
C ASP A 114 13.58 25.20 3.30
N THR A 115 14.83 24.88 3.22
CA THR A 115 15.93 25.64 3.81
C THR A 115 17.12 25.70 2.88
N ASN A 116 18.03 26.61 3.13
CA ASN A 116 19.29 26.71 2.40
C ASN A 116 20.42 26.29 3.35
N VAL A 117 21.07 25.20 3.04
CA VAL A 117 22.24 24.71 3.78
C VAL A 117 23.46 24.88 2.89
N PHE A 118 24.38 25.77 3.27
CA PHE A 118 25.58 26.05 2.50
C PHE A 118 25.33 26.44 1.02
N GLY A 119 24.24 27.19 0.73
CA GLY A 119 23.88 27.57 -0.63
C GLY A 119 23.16 26.48 -1.45
N ILE A 120 22.95 25.32 -0.89
CA ILE A 120 22.20 24.20 -1.50
C ILE A 120 20.82 24.18 -0.88
N GLY A 121 19.79 24.19 -1.71
CA GLY A 121 18.41 23.99 -1.27
C GLY A 121 18.26 22.60 -0.62
N ALA A 122 17.84 22.58 0.63
CA ALA A 122 17.62 21.34 1.37
C ALA A 122 16.21 21.33 1.97
N ARG A 123 15.65 20.15 2.14
CA ARG A 123 14.36 19.93 2.77
C ARG A 123 14.57 19.21 4.08
N ILE A 124 14.23 19.87 5.17
CA ILE A 124 14.47 19.34 6.51
C ILE A 124 13.16 19.22 7.30
N PRO A 125 13.05 18.22 8.18
CA PRO A 125 11.97 18.15 9.14
C PRO A 125 11.99 19.36 10.10
N ALA A 126 10.84 20.00 10.26
CA ALA A 126 10.64 21.08 11.22
C ALA A 126 9.40 20.74 12.08
N THR A 127 9.60 20.70 13.38
CA THR A 127 8.57 20.32 14.34
C THR A 127 7.99 21.54 15.03
N TYR A 128 6.69 21.51 15.27
CA TYR A 128 5.93 22.53 15.99
C TYR A 128 5.08 21.85 17.06
N SER A 129 4.88 22.53 18.18
CA SER A 129 3.92 22.08 19.20
C SER A 129 2.50 22.17 18.65
N VAL A 130 1.61 21.30 19.15
CA VAL A 130 0.19 21.36 18.84
C VAL A 130 -0.57 21.46 20.17
N SER A 131 -1.45 22.45 20.25
CA SER A 131 -2.37 22.61 21.35
C SER A 131 -3.79 22.31 20.88
N TYR A 132 -4.66 21.93 21.80
CA TYR A 132 -6.07 21.69 21.52
C TYR A 132 -6.90 22.70 22.27
N ASP A 133 -8.10 23.00 21.75
CA ASP A 133 -9.06 23.83 22.47
C ASP A 133 -9.51 23.15 23.78
N ALA A 134 -10.26 23.91 24.60
CA ALA A 134 -10.76 23.42 25.88
C ALA A 134 -11.62 22.14 25.78
N PHE A 135 -12.07 21.78 24.60
CA PHE A 135 -12.87 20.58 24.32
C PHE A 135 -12.03 19.44 23.67
N GLY A 136 -10.72 19.64 23.45
CA GLY A 136 -9.83 18.66 22.82
C GLY A 136 -10.16 18.36 21.36
N LYS A 137 -10.85 19.28 20.65
CA LYS A 137 -11.39 19.01 19.32
C LYS A 137 -10.67 19.73 18.17
N ASN A 138 -10.03 20.85 18.44
CA ASN A 138 -9.45 21.69 17.40
C ASN A 138 -7.93 21.80 17.62
N PRO A 139 -7.12 20.99 16.93
CA PRO A 139 -5.66 21.11 17.01
C PRO A 139 -5.20 22.42 16.39
N GLN A 140 -4.35 23.16 17.09
CA GLN A 140 -3.74 24.43 16.66
C GLN A 140 -2.23 24.29 16.69
N ILE A 141 -1.57 24.74 15.62
CA ILE A 141 -0.12 24.74 15.53
C ILE A 141 0.41 25.91 16.36
N GLY A 142 1.30 25.58 17.30
CA GLY A 142 1.91 26.54 18.21
C GLY A 142 3.40 26.83 17.86
N ALA A 143 4.21 27.02 18.88
CA ALA A 143 5.60 27.40 18.75
C ALA A 143 6.47 26.33 18.08
N PRO A 144 7.58 26.74 17.38
CA PRO A 144 8.58 25.79 16.91
C PRO A 144 9.15 24.98 18.05
N ALA A 145 9.35 23.68 17.80
CA ALA A 145 9.98 22.72 18.72
C ALA A 145 11.16 22.03 18.00
N GLY A 146 12.11 21.51 18.77
CA GLY A 146 13.24 20.78 18.21
C GLY A 146 12.81 19.41 17.72
N THR A 147 13.05 19.09 16.45
CA THR A 147 12.68 17.77 15.88
C THR A 147 13.42 16.63 16.59
N VAL A 148 14.71 16.80 16.88
CA VAL A 148 15.52 15.82 17.62
C VAL A 148 15.02 15.68 19.05
N GLU A 149 14.71 16.79 19.71
CA GLU A 149 14.17 16.80 21.07
C GLU A 149 12.83 16.06 21.13
N MET A 150 11.94 16.28 20.16
CA MET A 150 10.68 15.57 20.03
C MET A 150 10.89 14.06 19.87
N LEU A 151 11.79 13.62 18.99
CA LEU A 151 12.10 12.20 18.80
C LEU A 151 12.71 11.56 20.03
N VAL A 152 13.61 12.25 20.75
CA VAL A 152 14.19 11.79 22.02
C VAL A 152 13.11 11.68 23.09
N ALA A 153 12.21 12.65 23.17
CA ALA A 153 11.10 12.64 24.12
C ALA A 153 10.15 11.46 23.84
N ALA A 154 9.81 11.24 22.57
CA ALA A 154 9.00 10.10 22.15
C ALA A 154 9.71 8.78 22.48
N GLY A 155 11.01 8.66 22.17
CA GLY A 155 11.82 7.47 22.48
C GLY A 155 11.89 7.15 23.98
N ARG A 156 12.06 8.16 24.84
CA ARG A 156 12.01 7.97 26.30
C ARG A 156 10.64 7.44 26.74
N ARG A 157 9.57 7.96 26.12
CA ARG A 157 8.21 7.56 26.44
C ARG A 157 7.89 6.14 26.01
N VAL A 158 8.46 5.65 24.89
CA VAL A 158 8.37 4.23 24.48
C VAL A 158 8.84 3.31 25.60
N VAL A 159 9.90 3.70 26.31
CA VAL A 159 10.48 2.91 27.41
C VAL A 159 9.69 3.05 28.70
N SER A 160 9.25 4.28 29.03
CA SER A 160 8.56 4.54 30.31
C SER A 160 7.07 4.20 30.27
N GLU A 161 6.42 4.32 29.10
CA GLU A 161 4.98 4.15 28.90
C GLU A 161 4.72 3.32 27.64
N PRO A 162 5.09 2.03 27.59
CA PRO A 162 5.00 1.21 26.37
C PRO A 162 3.56 1.04 25.86
N ASP A 163 2.59 1.08 26.75
CA ASP A 163 1.16 1.02 26.40
C ASP A 163 0.69 2.30 25.69
N ALA A 164 1.17 3.48 26.09
CA ALA A 164 0.89 4.73 25.38
C ALA A 164 1.54 4.75 23.99
N ALA A 165 2.75 4.21 23.87
CA ALA A 165 3.43 4.07 22.60
C ALA A 165 2.71 3.11 21.67
N ALA A 166 2.24 1.96 22.17
CA ALA A 166 1.44 1.01 21.42
C ALA A 166 0.12 1.64 20.94
N ALA A 167 -0.56 2.38 21.81
CA ALA A 167 -1.79 3.10 21.44
C ALA A 167 -1.53 4.14 20.35
N ALA A 168 -0.45 4.90 20.44
CA ALA A 168 -0.06 5.88 19.42
C ALA A 168 0.25 5.21 18.08
N LEU A 169 0.97 4.09 18.07
CA LEU A 169 1.27 3.33 16.87
C LEU A 169 0.00 2.76 16.21
N ILE A 170 -0.90 2.16 17.01
CA ILE A 170 -2.19 1.65 16.49
C ILE A 170 -3.00 2.79 15.87
N LYS A 171 -3.06 3.94 16.55
CA LYS A 171 -3.76 5.12 16.04
C LYS A 171 -3.16 5.61 14.71
N GLN A 172 -1.81 5.63 14.62
CA GLN A 172 -1.09 5.96 13.40
C GLN A 172 -1.42 5.00 12.25
N LEU A 173 -1.41 3.69 12.51
CA LEU A 173 -1.73 2.67 11.50
C LEU A 173 -3.17 2.80 10.99
N ILE A 174 -4.12 3.05 11.89
CA ILE A 174 -5.53 3.27 11.52
C ILE A 174 -5.64 4.55 10.68
N HIS A 175 -4.95 5.63 11.05
CA HIS A 175 -4.98 6.89 10.31
C HIS A 175 -4.40 6.74 8.89
N ILE A 176 -3.24 6.12 8.74
CA ILE A 176 -2.69 5.76 7.41
C ILE A 176 -3.69 4.89 6.63
N GLY A 177 -4.33 3.94 7.30
CA GLY A 177 -5.37 3.10 6.70
C GLY A 177 -6.57 3.91 6.20
N THR A 178 -7.01 4.94 6.95
CA THR A 178 -8.09 5.84 6.49
C THR A 178 -7.67 6.67 5.29
N ASP A 179 -6.42 7.14 5.27
CA ASP A 179 -5.89 7.94 4.17
C ASP A 179 -5.87 7.20 2.82
N LEU A 180 -5.74 5.87 2.84
CA LEU A 180 -5.84 5.03 1.63
C LEU A 180 -7.19 5.18 0.91
N TYR A 181 -8.25 5.49 1.66
CA TYR A 181 -9.61 5.59 1.12
C TYR A 181 -10.06 7.03 0.87
N THR A 182 -9.15 8.00 1.05
CA THR A 182 -9.45 9.40 0.73
C THR A 182 -9.16 9.72 -0.74
N PRO A 183 -9.84 10.70 -1.34
CA PRO A 183 -9.57 11.14 -2.71
C PRO A 183 -8.13 11.64 -2.95
N CYS A 184 -7.46 12.09 -1.87
CA CYS A 184 -6.05 12.49 -1.96
C CYS A 184 -5.08 11.31 -2.01
N GLY A 185 -5.52 10.11 -1.59
CA GLY A 185 -4.67 8.93 -1.48
C GLY A 185 -3.52 9.11 -0.48
N ILE A 186 -2.58 8.16 -0.52
CA ILE A 186 -1.33 8.23 0.25
C ILE A 186 -0.18 8.51 -0.71
N GLN A 187 0.66 9.48 -0.39
CA GLN A 187 1.86 9.80 -1.16
C GLN A 187 2.83 8.61 -1.25
N ILE A 188 3.69 8.62 -2.27
CA ILE A 188 4.80 7.68 -2.35
C ILE A 188 5.75 7.92 -1.16
N PRO A 189 6.29 6.85 -0.53
CA PRO A 189 7.23 7.00 0.58
C PRO A 189 8.36 7.98 0.26
N PHE A 190 8.67 8.86 1.21
CA PHE A 190 9.73 9.89 1.12
C PHE A 190 9.53 10.96 0.05
N ALA A 191 8.41 10.96 -0.69
CA ALA A 191 8.19 11.91 -1.79
C ALA A 191 8.29 13.37 -1.32
N ASN A 192 7.73 13.68 -0.16
CA ASN A 192 7.75 15.04 0.41
C ASN A 192 9.14 15.50 0.91
N LEU A 193 10.12 14.62 1.05
CA LEU A 193 11.52 14.99 1.32
C LEU A 193 12.28 15.34 0.05
N ILE A 194 11.87 14.78 -1.09
CA ILE A 194 12.55 14.92 -2.38
C ILE A 194 11.90 16.01 -3.22
N LEU A 195 10.57 15.99 -3.29
CA LEU A 195 9.75 16.91 -4.07
C LEU A 195 9.10 17.94 -3.16
N ASP A 196 8.90 19.16 -3.64
CA ASP A 196 8.07 20.11 -2.91
C ASP A 196 6.62 19.61 -2.80
N LYS A 197 5.87 20.21 -1.89
CA LYS A 197 4.50 19.79 -1.58
C LYS A 197 3.56 19.83 -2.79
N THR A 198 3.76 20.78 -3.72
CA THR A 198 2.92 20.91 -4.91
C THR A 198 3.22 19.79 -5.91
N HIS A 199 4.50 19.47 -6.12
CA HIS A 199 4.91 18.37 -6.98
C HIS A 199 4.58 17.01 -6.34
N THR A 200 4.69 16.87 -5.01
CA THR A 200 4.27 15.68 -4.28
C THR A 200 2.76 15.45 -4.44
N GLU A 201 1.95 16.49 -4.30
CA GLU A 201 0.50 16.42 -4.53
C GLU A 201 0.18 16.05 -5.97
N ALA A 202 0.82 16.68 -6.94
CA ALA A 202 0.62 16.39 -8.36
C ALA A 202 0.99 14.93 -8.68
N LEU A 203 2.14 14.44 -8.18
CA LEU A 203 2.57 13.06 -8.36
C LEU A 203 1.58 12.07 -7.73
N THR A 204 1.09 12.34 -6.53
CA THR A 204 0.17 11.46 -5.82
C THR A 204 -1.19 11.35 -6.52
N LYS A 205 -1.63 12.39 -7.24
CA LYS A 205 -2.83 12.33 -8.09
C LYS A 205 -2.70 11.36 -9.26
N TYR A 206 -1.48 11.14 -9.75
CA TYR A 206 -1.21 10.19 -10.83
C TYR A 206 -0.87 8.79 -10.33
N VAL A 207 -0.11 8.69 -9.24
CA VAL A 207 0.35 7.43 -8.65
C VAL A 207 0.36 7.57 -7.14
N SER A 208 -0.62 6.96 -6.49
CA SER A 208 -0.68 6.88 -5.02
C SER A 208 -0.06 5.58 -4.51
N THR A 209 0.33 5.58 -3.23
CA THR A 209 0.74 4.32 -2.56
C THR A 209 -0.40 3.29 -2.58
N GLY A 210 -1.65 3.74 -2.54
CA GLY A 210 -2.82 2.88 -2.68
C GLY A 210 -2.84 2.15 -4.02
N ASP A 211 -2.51 2.84 -5.12
CA ASP A 211 -2.44 2.21 -6.44
C ASP A 211 -1.32 1.17 -6.51
N VAL A 212 -0.15 1.47 -5.95
CA VAL A 212 0.97 0.52 -5.88
C VAL A 212 0.60 -0.70 -5.05
N LEU A 213 -0.04 -0.52 -3.89
CA LEU A 213 -0.52 -1.62 -3.05
C LEU A 213 -1.60 -2.44 -3.76
N LYS A 214 -2.52 -1.78 -4.48
CA LYS A 214 -3.54 -2.44 -5.29
C LYS A 214 -2.91 -3.32 -6.38
N VAL A 215 -1.97 -2.77 -7.14
CA VAL A 215 -1.23 -3.51 -8.18
C VAL A 215 -0.45 -4.67 -7.55
N GLY A 216 0.22 -4.44 -6.42
CA GLY A 216 0.93 -5.48 -5.67
C GLY A 216 0.01 -6.59 -5.18
N ALA A 217 -1.15 -6.25 -4.63
CA ALA A 217 -2.17 -7.22 -4.20
C ALA A 217 -2.74 -8.01 -5.39
N GLN A 218 -3.03 -7.35 -6.52
CA GLN A 218 -3.47 -8.00 -7.75
C GLN A 218 -2.42 -8.99 -8.26
N ALA A 219 -1.15 -8.61 -8.31
CA ALA A 219 -0.05 -9.48 -8.74
C ALA A 219 0.14 -10.66 -7.78
N GLY A 220 0.18 -10.42 -6.46
CA GLY A 220 0.32 -11.44 -5.44
C GLY A 220 -0.80 -12.48 -5.46
N MET A 221 -2.04 -12.04 -5.56
CA MET A 221 -3.21 -12.93 -5.68
C MET A 221 -3.21 -13.68 -7.01
N THR A 222 -2.77 -13.07 -8.10
CA THR A 222 -2.60 -13.77 -9.38
C THR A 222 -1.59 -14.90 -9.25
N ALA A 223 -0.43 -14.62 -8.66
CA ALA A 223 0.62 -15.61 -8.45
C ALA A 223 0.15 -16.76 -7.55
N LEU A 224 -0.58 -16.44 -6.46
CA LEU A 224 -1.15 -17.44 -5.55
C LEU A 224 -2.15 -18.37 -6.27
N ILE A 225 -3.06 -17.82 -7.07
CA ILE A 225 -4.04 -18.62 -7.82
C ILE A 225 -3.33 -19.45 -8.90
N ASN A 226 -2.31 -18.91 -9.55
CA ASN A 226 -1.51 -19.66 -10.52
C ASN A 226 -0.78 -20.83 -9.87
N TRP A 227 -0.23 -20.62 -8.67
CA TRP A 227 0.34 -21.70 -7.89
C TRP A 227 -0.72 -22.75 -7.52
N LEU A 228 -1.91 -22.33 -7.09
CA LEU A 228 -3.01 -23.24 -6.76
C LEU A 228 -3.46 -24.05 -7.99
N ILE A 229 -3.57 -23.44 -9.17
CA ILE A 229 -3.87 -24.12 -10.43
C ILE A 229 -2.77 -25.17 -10.73
N ALA A 230 -1.52 -24.79 -10.57
CA ALA A 230 -0.39 -25.71 -10.78
C ALA A 230 -0.42 -26.90 -9.81
N ALA A 231 -0.70 -26.64 -8.54
CA ALA A 231 -0.81 -27.69 -7.51
C ALA A 231 -1.97 -28.65 -7.78
N LEU A 232 -3.17 -28.12 -8.08
CA LEU A 232 -4.34 -28.93 -8.41
C LEU A 232 -4.14 -29.76 -9.69
N HIS A 233 -3.54 -29.16 -10.71
CA HIS A 233 -3.21 -29.88 -11.92
C HIS A 233 -2.12 -30.93 -11.62
N GLY A 234 -1.13 -30.62 -10.76
CA GLY A 234 -0.10 -31.55 -10.28
C GLY A 234 -0.65 -32.79 -9.60
N CYS A 235 -1.73 -32.68 -8.85
CA CYS A 235 -2.40 -33.83 -8.24
C CYS A 235 -2.90 -34.85 -9.27
N THR A 236 -3.22 -34.42 -10.49
CA THR A 236 -3.68 -35.36 -11.54
C THR A 236 -2.52 -36.17 -12.15
N LEU A 237 -1.27 -35.74 -12.00
CA LEU A 237 -0.06 -36.48 -12.39
C LEU A 237 0.14 -37.73 -11.53
N ILE A 238 -0.10 -37.61 -10.23
CA ILE A 238 0.07 -38.72 -9.26
C ILE A 238 -0.75 -39.94 -9.66
N PHE A 239 -1.87 -39.73 -10.37
CA PHE A 239 -2.74 -40.79 -10.83
C PHE A 239 -2.45 -41.30 -12.25
N LYS A 240 -1.48 -40.70 -12.97
CA LYS A 240 -1.17 -41.01 -14.38
C LYS A 240 0.31 -41.23 -14.65
N ASP A 241 1.15 -41.27 -13.63
CA ASP A 241 2.58 -41.40 -13.77
C ASP A 241 2.94 -42.80 -14.32
N ASP A 242 3.46 -42.85 -15.54
CA ASP A 242 4.05 -44.01 -16.18
C ASP A 242 5.59 -44.09 -15.97
N GLY A 243 6.13 -43.18 -15.13
CA GLY A 243 7.54 -43.15 -14.75
C GLY A 243 8.47 -42.57 -15.81
N SER A 244 7.96 -41.94 -16.87
CA SER A 244 8.82 -41.32 -17.89
C SER A 244 9.07 -39.81 -17.56
N ASP A 245 10.34 -39.37 -17.61
CA ASP A 245 10.75 -37.97 -17.44
C ASP A 245 10.04 -37.06 -18.47
N TYR A 246 9.79 -37.57 -19.64
CA TYR A 246 9.10 -36.89 -20.73
C TYR A 246 7.64 -36.60 -20.38
N CYS A 247 6.96 -37.44 -19.66
CA CYS A 247 5.60 -37.23 -19.19
C CYS A 247 5.54 -35.99 -18.26
N THR A 248 6.54 -35.82 -17.41
CA THR A 248 6.65 -34.68 -16.47
C THR A 248 6.80 -33.35 -17.19
N GLU A 249 7.66 -33.28 -18.21
CA GLU A 249 7.90 -32.04 -18.99
C GLU A 249 6.68 -31.63 -19.82
N MET A 250 6.05 -32.58 -20.49
CA MET A 250 4.82 -32.36 -21.23
C MET A 250 3.70 -31.88 -20.33
N TYR A 251 3.66 -32.41 -19.11
CA TYR A 251 2.71 -32.00 -18.12
C TYR A 251 2.95 -30.57 -17.62
N GLN A 252 4.19 -30.21 -17.35
CA GLN A 252 4.56 -28.82 -17.03
C GLN A 252 4.16 -27.85 -18.16
N ALA A 253 4.39 -28.22 -19.41
CA ALA A 253 3.97 -27.43 -20.56
C ALA A 253 2.45 -27.22 -20.61
N ARG A 254 1.67 -28.26 -20.31
CA ARG A 254 0.19 -28.18 -20.20
C ARG A 254 -0.22 -27.25 -19.07
N THR A 255 0.37 -27.39 -17.88
CA THR A 255 0.12 -26.53 -16.73
C THR A 255 0.37 -25.07 -17.07
N LYS A 256 1.51 -24.77 -17.68
CA LYS A 256 1.87 -23.42 -18.13
C LYS A 256 0.88 -22.85 -19.13
N LYS A 257 0.40 -23.65 -20.09
CA LYS A 257 -0.64 -23.23 -21.04
C LYS A 257 -1.97 -22.94 -20.36
N ILE A 258 -2.40 -23.77 -19.41
CA ILE A 258 -3.64 -23.57 -18.64
C ILE A 258 -3.58 -22.26 -17.87
N ILE A 259 -2.47 -21.99 -17.19
CA ILE A 259 -2.27 -20.76 -16.41
C ILE A 259 -2.26 -19.55 -17.34
N LEU A 260 -1.48 -19.60 -18.43
CA LEU A 260 -1.40 -18.51 -19.41
C LEU A 260 -2.77 -18.16 -19.98
N LEU A 261 -3.56 -19.17 -20.36
CA LEU A 261 -4.93 -18.96 -20.86
C LEU A 261 -5.85 -18.37 -19.78
N SER A 262 -5.73 -18.86 -18.55
CA SER A 262 -6.50 -18.35 -17.40
C SER A 262 -6.21 -16.88 -17.10
N ASP A 263 -4.91 -16.51 -17.10
CA ASP A 263 -4.48 -15.13 -16.88
C ASP A 263 -4.92 -14.22 -18.05
N THR A 264 -4.84 -14.71 -19.29
CA THR A 264 -5.32 -13.97 -20.47
C THR A 264 -6.81 -13.68 -20.39
N ILE A 265 -7.64 -14.67 -20.07
CA ILE A 265 -9.08 -14.50 -19.91
C ILE A 265 -9.39 -13.49 -18.80
N ALA A 266 -8.70 -13.60 -17.65
CA ALA A 266 -8.90 -12.71 -16.52
C ALA A 266 -8.53 -11.27 -16.87
N THR A 267 -7.34 -11.05 -17.42
CA THR A 267 -6.88 -9.71 -17.83
C THR A 267 -7.81 -9.09 -18.88
N SER A 268 -8.21 -9.86 -19.89
CA SER A 268 -9.19 -9.38 -20.89
C SER A 268 -10.52 -9.02 -20.26
N SER A 269 -11.00 -9.81 -19.30
CA SER A 269 -12.24 -9.51 -18.55
C SER A 269 -12.13 -8.20 -17.77
N SER A 270 -10.96 -7.88 -17.20
CA SER A 270 -10.74 -6.62 -16.50
C SER A 270 -10.77 -5.42 -17.44
N VAL A 271 -10.21 -5.57 -18.65
CA VAL A 271 -10.26 -4.51 -19.69
C VAL A 271 -11.70 -4.26 -20.12
N ILE A 272 -12.46 -5.32 -20.42
CA ILE A 272 -13.88 -5.20 -20.80
C ILE A 272 -14.67 -4.50 -19.68
N ARG A 273 -14.44 -4.87 -18.42
CA ARG A 273 -15.10 -4.24 -17.27
C ARG A 273 -14.75 -2.76 -17.15
N ALA A 274 -13.46 -2.40 -17.32
CA ALA A 274 -13.01 -1.02 -17.27
C ALA A 274 -13.68 -0.16 -18.37
N LEU A 275 -13.84 -0.72 -19.58
CA LEU A 275 -14.52 -0.06 -20.69
C LEU A 275 -16.02 0.12 -20.41
N ILE A 276 -16.71 -0.90 -19.90
CA ILE A 276 -18.15 -0.83 -19.59
C ILE A 276 -18.43 0.18 -18.48
N LYS A 277 -17.55 0.25 -17.47
CA LYS A 277 -17.71 1.17 -16.33
C LYS A 277 -17.12 2.56 -16.60
N GLU A 278 -16.46 2.76 -17.73
CA GLU A 278 -15.69 3.97 -18.05
C GLU A 278 -14.72 4.37 -16.93
N ASN A 279 -14.23 3.35 -16.21
CA ASN A 279 -13.35 3.54 -15.04
C ASN A 279 -12.06 2.72 -15.19
N PRO A 280 -10.90 3.37 -15.42
CA PRO A 280 -9.60 2.70 -15.54
C PRO A 280 -9.14 2.00 -14.26
N GLU A 281 -9.67 2.37 -13.10
CA GLU A 281 -9.35 1.71 -11.83
C GLU A 281 -9.83 0.25 -11.77
N CYS A 282 -10.75 -0.13 -12.65
CA CYS A 282 -11.20 -1.51 -12.81
C CYS A 282 -10.17 -2.41 -13.51
N LEU A 283 -9.06 -1.85 -14.04
CA LEU A 283 -8.01 -2.62 -14.68
C LEU A 283 -7.23 -3.45 -13.67
N ASP A 284 -6.95 -4.68 -14.05
CA ASP A 284 -6.09 -5.61 -13.31
C ASP A 284 -4.63 -5.46 -13.76
N LEU A 285 -4.00 -4.35 -13.38
CA LEU A 285 -2.62 -4.04 -13.79
C LEU A 285 -1.61 -5.05 -13.23
N GLY A 286 -1.83 -5.52 -11.99
CA GLY A 286 -0.98 -6.53 -11.37
C GLY A 286 -1.09 -7.88 -12.06
N GLY A 287 -2.29 -8.32 -12.42
CA GLY A 287 -2.50 -9.52 -13.22
C GLY A 287 -1.93 -9.40 -14.62
N ALA A 288 -2.08 -8.25 -15.26
CA ALA A 288 -1.49 -7.97 -16.57
C ALA A 288 0.05 -8.05 -16.54
N ALA A 289 0.70 -7.51 -15.51
CA ALA A 289 2.16 -7.62 -15.34
C ALA A 289 2.61 -9.09 -15.21
N ILE A 290 1.91 -9.90 -14.42
CA ILE A 290 2.18 -11.35 -14.31
C ILE A 290 1.94 -12.05 -15.64
N LEU A 291 0.87 -11.72 -16.37
CA LEU A 291 0.61 -12.28 -17.71
C LEU A 291 1.74 -11.97 -18.68
N ILE A 292 2.20 -10.71 -18.73
CA ILE A 292 3.31 -10.30 -19.60
C ILE A 292 4.58 -11.08 -19.24
N TYR A 293 4.94 -11.16 -17.96
CA TYR A 293 6.09 -11.95 -17.51
C TYR A 293 5.98 -13.40 -17.97
N ARG A 294 4.81 -14.04 -17.83
CA ARG A 294 4.57 -15.42 -18.25
C ARG A 294 4.59 -15.60 -19.76
N LEU A 295 4.09 -14.64 -20.52
CA LEU A 295 4.21 -14.69 -21.98
C LEU A 295 5.65 -14.83 -22.41
N PHE A 296 6.58 -14.10 -21.80
CA PHE A 296 7.99 -14.21 -22.13
C PHE A 296 8.64 -15.50 -21.59
N SER A 297 8.34 -15.92 -20.37
CA SER A 297 8.98 -17.07 -19.74
C SER A 297 8.39 -18.41 -20.21
N ASP A 298 7.06 -18.51 -20.19
CA ASP A 298 6.39 -19.80 -20.46
C ASP A 298 6.33 -20.12 -21.96
N VAL A 299 6.19 -19.11 -22.82
CA VAL A 299 6.24 -19.33 -24.29
C VAL A 299 7.61 -19.81 -24.73
N ARG A 300 8.69 -19.23 -24.18
CA ARG A 300 10.07 -19.70 -24.45
C ARG A 300 10.26 -21.15 -23.99
N PHE A 301 9.81 -21.49 -22.80
CA PHE A 301 9.89 -22.87 -22.29
C PHE A 301 9.13 -23.85 -23.18
N ILE A 302 7.88 -23.51 -23.55
CA ILE A 302 7.05 -24.36 -24.41
C ILE A 302 7.67 -24.53 -25.81
N ALA A 303 8.24 -23.46 -26.38
CA ALA A 303 8.91 -23.50 -27.68
C ALA A 303 10.13 -24.42 -27.63
N LYS A 304 11.00 -24.26 -26.62
CA LYS A 304 12.17 -25.11 -26.41
C LYS A 304 11.77 -26.58 -26.26
N LEU A 305 10.81 -26.90 -25.41
CA LEU A 305 10.35 -28.27 -25.22
C LEU A 305 9.79 -28.90 -26.52
N LYS A 306 9.05 -28.08 -27.29
CA LYS A 306 8.55 -28.54 -28.61
C LYS A 306 9.67 -28.86 -29.57
N GLU A 307 10.72 -28.05 -29.61
CA GLU A 307 11.89 -28.26 -30.44
C GLU A 307 12.64 -29.53 -30.02
N GLU A 308 12.90 -29.71 -28.73
CA GLU A 308 13.54 -30.91 -28.18
C GLU A 308 12.74 -32.18 -28.48
N TYR A 309 11.42 -32.10 -28.38
CA TYR A 309 10.52 -33.22 -28.73
C TYR A 309 10.63 -33.60 -30.21
N VAL A 310 10.50 -32.62 -31.09
CA VAL A 310 10.59 -32.87 -32.53
C VAL A 310 11.95 -33.46 -32.88
N GLN A 311 13.03 -32.96 -32.29
CA GLN A 311 14.38 -33.49 -32.51
C GLN A 311 14.54 -34.94 -32.01
N SER A 312 13.98 -35.22 -30.82
CA SER A 312 13.98 -36.59 -30.26
C SER A 312 13.22 -37.58 -31.14
N GLU A 313 12.05 -37.19 -31.65
CA GLU A 313 11.25 -38.07 -32.53
C GLU A 313 11.93 -38.28 -33.91
N LEU A 314 12.55 -37.24 -34.45
CA LEU A 314 13.33 -37.36 -35.67
C LEU A 314 14.52 -38.32 -35.49
N ASN A 315 15.24 -38.19 -34.39
CA ASN A 315 16.39 -39.08 -34.10
C ASN A 315 15.90 -40.54 -33.97
N LYS A 316 14.78 -40.81 -33.30
CA LYS A 316 14.20 -42.16 -33.24
C LYS A 316 13.89 -42.73 -34.62
N ILE A 317 13.26 -41.92 -35.49
CA ILE A 317 12.93 -42.34 -36.85
C ILE A 317 14.22 -42.63 -37.66
N TYR A 318 15.26 -41.83 -37.50
CA TYR A 318 16.55 -42.07 -38.15
C TYR A 318 17.21 -43.37 -37.66
N ASP A 319 17.20 -43.61 -36.34
CA ASP A 319 17.79 -44.82 -35.75
C ASP A 319 17.02 -46.11 -36.14
N GLU A 320 15.71 -46.04 -36.23
CA GLU A 320 14.88 -47.15 -36.71
C GLU A 320 15.15 -47.46 -38.18
N ARG A 321 15.27 -46.43 -39.04
CA ARG A 321 15.62 -46.62 -40.45
C ARG A 321 17.05 -47.15 -40.64
N ALA A 322 18.01 -46.67 -39.85
CA ALA A 322 19.38 -47.13 -39.89
C ALA A 322 19.48 -48.63 -39.48
N ARG A 323 18.70 -49.05 -38.46
CA ARG A 323 18.62 -50.48 -38.04
C ARG A 323 17.91 -51.37 -39.05
N GLY A 324 16.95 -50.84 -39.80
CA GLY A 324 16.25 -51.59 -40.84
C GLY A 324 17.00 -51.68 -42.17
N LEU A 325 18.12 -50.95 -42.32
CA LEU A 325 19.01 -51.01 -43.47
C LEU A 325 20.25 -51.88 -43.23
N LEU A 326 20.47 -52.35 -42.03
CA LEU A 326 21.49 -53.34 -41.63
C LEU A 326 20.85 -54.73 -41.48
#